data_4ed88728bbb5601ca491783acb3022fd
#
_entry.id   4ed88728bbb5601ca491783acb3022fd
#
_cell.length_a   1.000
_cell.length_b   1.000
_cell.length_c   1.000
_cell.angle_alpha   90.00
_cell.angle_beta   90.00
_cell.angle_gamma   90.00
#
_symmetry.space_group_name_H-M   'P 1'
#
loop_
_entity.id
_entity.type
_entity.pdbx_description
1 polymer ?
#
loop_
_entity_poly.entity_id
_entity_poly.type
_entity_poly.pdbx_seq_one_letter_code
_entity_poly.pdbx_strand_id
1 'polypeptide(L)'
;MPFSSSSPAEPAVADHRGTLALVRKVVATRYFTPLREGGSLPGLVEADDDGLYVLKFRGAGQGRKALVAEVVAGELGRALGLPIPELVLAELDPAIGRAEPDAEIQDLLLASAGTNLGVDFLPGALPFSPAAGPPPDPALAADVIWFDALVTNVDRTPQNPNLLWWHRRLWLIDHAASLYWHHASPHPVDHERGRFEAIRDHVLLPYASPIADADARLAPRITPEVLEQVAAAVPGTWLNGDDPQLYVEYLRRRLEPPRAFVEEAEHARG
;
A
#
# COMPACT_ATOMS: atom_id res chain seq x y z
N MET A 1 -19.40 21.15 -33.74
CA MET A 1 -19.57 19.89 -33.00
C MET A 1 -19.17 20.16 -31.56
N PRO A 2 -20.06 20.17 -30.57
CA PRO A 2 -19.67 20.35 -29.16
C PRO A 2 -19.06 19.09 -28.63
N PHE A 3 -17.88 19.22 -28.00
CA PHE A 3 -17.23 18.15 -27.22
C PHE A 3 -18.08 17.84 -26.00
N SER A 4 -18.58 16.61 -25.94
CA SER A 4 -19.24 16.07 -24.77
C SER A 4 -18.18 15.85 -23.70
N SER A 5 -18.20 16.62 -22.61
CA SER A 5 -17.40 16.42 -21.42
C SER A 5 -18.02 15.26 -20.62
N SER A 6 -17.53 14.06 -20.82
CA SER A 6 -17.76 12.97 -19.87
C SER A 6 -16.96 13.26 -18.60
N SER A 7 -17.65 13.59 -17.52
CA SER A 7 -17.07 13.64 -16.17
C SER A 7 -16.45 12.29 -15.85
N PRO A 8 -15.22 12.24 -15.32
CA PRO A 8 -14.67 10.98 -14.83
C PRO A 8 -15.55 10.46 -13.68
N ALA A 9 -15.82 9.17 -13.68
CA ALA A 9 -16.58 8.49 -12.63
C ALA A 9 -15.90 8.76 -11.28
N GLU A 10 -16.69 9.19 -10.29
CA GLU A 10 -16.22 9.25 -8.91
C GLU A 10 -15.77 7.86 -8.48
N PRO A 11 -14.61 7.73 -7.81
CA PRO A 11 -14.17 6.42 -7.28
C PRO A 11 -15.25 5.88 -6.34
N ALA A 12 -15.64 4.64 -6.55
CA ALA A 12 -16.65 3.96 -5.74
C ALA A 12 -16.26 4.04 -4.26
N VAL A 13 -17.05 4.81 -3.50
CA VAL A 13 -16.96 4.84 -2.03
C VAL A 13 -17.35 3.45 -1.55
N ALA A 14 -16.45 2.79 -0.83
CA ALA A 14 -16.70 1.49 -0.21
C ALA A 14 -18.04 1.51 0.55
N ASP A 15 -18.88 0.54 0.28
CA ASP A 15 -20.13 0.34 1.04
C ASP A 15 -19.79 0.18 2.53
N HIS A 16 -20.41 0.99 3.38
CA HIS A 16 -20.14 1.09 4.83
C HIS A 16 -20.48 -0.19 5.63
N ARG A 17 -20.57 -1.36 5.00
CA ARG A 17 -20.95 -2.65 5.61
C ARG A 17 -19.79 -3.57 5.95
N GLY A 18 -18.54 -3.09 6.07
CA GLY A 18 -17.46 -3.85 6.71
C GLY A 18 -16.99 -5.11 5.97
N THR A 19 -17.47 -5.36 4.74
CA THR A 19 -16.98 -6.45 3.90
C THR A 19 -16.00 -5.88 2.89
N LEU A 20 -14.72 -6.23 2.99
CA LEU A 20 -13.75 -5.96 1.93
C LEU A 20 -14.21 -6.71 0.68
N ALA A 21 -14.32 -6.01 -0.44
CA ALA A 21 -14.44 -6.68 -1.73
C ALA A 21 -13.15 -7.47 -1.99
N LEU A 22 -13.27 -8.67 -2.53
CA LEU A 22 -12.10 -9.43 -2.98
C LEU A 22 -11.30 -8.56 -3.95
N VAL A 23 -9.96 -8.54 -3.80
CA VAL A 23 -9.07 -7.85 -4.75
C VAL A 23 -9.38 -8.34 -6.16
N ARG A 24 -9.77 -7.43 -7.04
CA ARG A 24 -10.18 -7.76 -8.42
C ARG A 24 -9.01 -8.33 -9.20
N LYS A 25 -9.32 -9.19 -10.16
CA LYS A 25 -8.34 -9.69 -11.12
C LYS A 25 -8.57 -9.00 -12.46
N VAL A 26 -7.48 -8.56 -13.08
CA VAL A 26 -7.47 -7.95 -14.41
C VAL A 26 -6.37 -8.58 -15.25
N VAL A 27 -6.44 -8.44 -16.57
CA VAL A 27 -5.38 -8.87 -17.49
C VAL A 27 -4.72 -7.62 -18.07
N ALA A 28 -3.39 -7.52 -17.91
CA ALA A 28 -2.64 -6.44 -18.53
C ALA A 28 -2.65 -6.61 -20.06
N THR A 29 -3.19 -5.62 -20.78
CA THR A 29 -3.39 -5.68 -22.24
C THR A 29 -2.35 -4.87 -23.00
N ARG A 30 -1.81 -3.80 -22.38
CA ARG A 30 -0.80 -2.93 -22.97
C ARG A 30 0.17 -2.43 -21.92
N TYR A 31 1.44 -2.45 -22.24
CA TYR A 31 2.51 -1.79 -21.50
C TYR A 31 2.83 -0.43 -22.14
N PHE A 32 2.90 0.63 -21.35
CA PHE A 32 3.18 1.99 -21.87
C PHE A 32 4.64 2.39 -21.63
N THR A 33 5.08 2.39 -20.37
CA THR A 33 6.40 2.94 -20.01
C THR A 33 6.80 2.53 -18.59
N PRO A 34 8.11 2.39 -18.31
CA PRO A 34 8.58 2.27 -16.93
C PRO A 34 8.41 3.61 -16.20
N LEU A 35 8.02 3.54 -14.94
CA LEU A 35 8.06 4.68 -14.05
C LEU A 35 9.41 4.64 -13.32
N ARG A 36 10.31 5.54 -13.72
CA ARG A 36 11.71 5.54 -13.23
C ARG A 36 11.90 6.11 -11.83
N GLU A 37 10.82 6.48 -11.18
CA GLU A 37 10.79 6.97 -9.80
C GLU A 37 10.58 5.78 -8.86
N GLY A 38 11.57 5.48 -8.01
CA GLY A 38 11.55 4.36 -7.07
C GLY A 38 12.43 3.16 -7.47
N GLY A 39 12.91 2.43 -6.47
CA GLY A 39 13.90 1.33 -6.66
C GLY A 39 13.33 0.04 -7.25
N SER A 40 12.02 -0.06 -7.54
CA SER A 40 11.36 -1.27 -8.05
C SER A 40 11.03 -1.24 -9.55
N LEU A 41 11.31 -0.13 -10.25
CA LEU A 41 10.99 0.07 -11.66
C LEU A 41 9.55 -0.34 -12.03
N PRO A 42 8.51 0.21 -11.39
CA PRO A 42 7.14 -0.13 -11.74
C PRO A 42 6.82 0.34 -13.17
N GLY A 43 5.82 -0.29 -13.79
CA GLY A 43 5.39 0.05 -15.15
C GLY A 43 3.95 0.55 -15.20
N LEU A 44 3.65 1.48 -16.11
CA LEU A 44 2.28 1.86 -16.41
C LEU A 44 1.69 0.88 -17.42
N VAL A 45 0.54 0.28 -17.08
CA VAL A 45 -0.18 -0.67 -17.94
C VAL A 45 -1.65 -0.31 -18.07
N GLU A 46 -2.25 -0.68 -19.21
CA GLU A 46 -3.69 -0.75 -19.41
C GLU A 46 -4.14 -2.19 -19.19
N ALA A 47 -5.32 -2.38 -18.65
CA ALA A 47 -5.90 -3.69 -18.42
C ALA A 47 -7.19 -3.90 -19.22
N ASP A 48 -7.74 -5.12 -19.17
CA ASP A 48 -8.92 -5.56 -19.92
C ASP A 48 -10.24 -4.93 -19.42
N ASP A 49 -10.19 -4.16 -18.32
CA ASP A 49 -11.28 -3.34 -17.79
C ASP A 49 -11.19 -1.87 -18.19
N ASP A 50 -10.33 -1.54 -19.17
CA ASP A 50 -10.00 -0.18 -19.62
C ASP A 50 -9.34 0.70 -18.53
N GLY A 51 -8.95 0.12 -17.39
CA GLY A 51 -8.24 0.76 -16.28
C GLY A 51 -6.75 0.95 -16.58
N LEU A 52 -6.17 2.00 -15.97
CA LEU A 52 -4.72 2.25 -15.98
C LEU A 52 -4.16 1.93 -14.60
N TYR A 53 -3.09 1.14 -14.56
CA TYR A 53 -2.48 0.69 -13.32
C TYR A 53 -0.97 0.89 -13.31
N VAL A 54 -0.46 1.27 -12.14
CA VAL A 54 0.97 1.17 -11.82
C VAL A 54 1.23 -0.29 -11.44
N LEU A 55 1.89 -1.03 -12.33
CA LEU A 55 2.20 -2.44 -12.14
C LEU A 55 3.50 -2.59 -11.35
N LYS A 56 3.42 -3.24 -10.19
CA LYS A 56 4.57 -3.66 -9.38
C LYS A 56 4.91 -5.10 -9.71
N PHE A 57 6.09 -5.31 -10.23
CA PHE A 57 6.52 -6.57 -10.83
C PHE A 57 6.98 -7.58 -9.78
N ARG A 58 6.45 -8.81 -9.85
CA ARG A 58 6.87 -9.91 -8.98
C ARG A 58 8.32 -10.36 -9.18
N GLY A 59 8.88 -10.09 -10.36
CA GLY A 59 10.27 -10.36 -10.72
C GLY A 59 11.25 -9.25 -10.35
N ALA A 60 10.77 -8.12 -9.79
CA ALA A 60 11.63 -7.03 -9.34
C ALA A 60 12.53 -7.44 -8.16
N GLY A 61 13.65 -6.74 -7.99
CA GLY A 61 14.67 -7.06 -6.98
C GLY A 61 14.17 -7.06 -5.53
N GLN A 62 13.10 -6.34 -5.22
CA GLN A 62 12.45 -6.34 -3.89
C GLN A 62 11.72 -7.65 -3.58
N GLY A 63 11.40 -8.45 -4.61
CA GLY A 63 10.82 -9.77 -4.47
C GLY A 63 9.34 -9.80 -4.05
N ARG A 64 8.81 -11.04 -3.92
CA ARG A 64 7.39 -11.27 -3.65
C ARG A 64 6.94 -10.79 -2.28
N LYS A 65 7.82 -10.78 -1.27
CA LYS A 65 7.48 -10.28 0.07
C LYS A 65 7.07 -8.81 0.06
N ALA A 66 7.70 -7.99 -0.78
CA ALA A 66 7.29 -6.61 -0.98
C ALA A 66 5.84 -6.50 -1.51
N LEU A 67 5.45 -7.37 -2.47
CA LEU A 67 4.08 -7.42 -2.97
C LEU A 67 3.09 -7.92 -1.90
N VAL A 68 3.49 -8.86 -1.06
CA VAL A 68 2.69 -9.31 0.09
C VAL A 68 2.45 -8.14 1.06
N ALA A 69 3.50 -7.38 1.39
CA ALA A 69 3.37 -6.20 2.25
C ALA A 69 2.43 -5.15 1.66
N GLU A 70 2.54 -4.89 0.35
CA GLU A 70 1.63 -3.98 -0.38
C GLU A 70 0.17 -4.39 -0.27
N VAL A 71 -0.14 -5.68 -0.48
CA VAL A 71 -1.53 -6.16 -0.42
C VAL A 71 -2.03 -6.14 1.02
N VAL A 72 -1.27 -6.67 1.97
CA VAL A 72 -1.71 -6.73 3.37
C VAL A 72 -1.91 -5.33 3.95
N ALA A 73 -0.93 -4.45 3.80
CA ALA A 73 -1.05 -3.07 4.30
C ALA A 73 -2.07 -2.27 3.48
N GLY A 74 -2.04 -2.36 2.15
CA GLY A 74 -2.96 -1.62 1.29
C GLY A 74 -4.42 -1.97 1.56
N GLU A 75 -4.78 -3.25 1.58
CA GLU A 75 -6.17 -3.67 1.82
C GLU A 75 -6.61 -3.41 3.27
N LEU A 76 -5.72 -3.56 4.26
CA LEU A 76 -6.03 -3.17 5.64
C LEU A 76 -6.30 -1.67 5.74
N GLY A 77 -5.47 -0.83 5.13
CA GLY A 77 -5.67 0.62 5.12
C GLY A 77 -6.97 1.02 4.41
N ARG A 78 -7.32 0.37 3.29
CA ARG A 78 -8.59 0.56 2.58
C ARG A 78 -9.79 0.17 3.45
N ALA A 79 -9.72 -0.95 4.17
CA ALA A 79 -10.74 -1.37 5.14
C ALA A 79 -10.97 -0.33 6.25
N LEU A 80 -9.91 0.37 6.64
CA LEU A 80 -9.95 1.47 7.59
C LEU A 80 -10.44 2.79 6.98
N GLY A 81 -10.63 2.86 5.65
CA GLY A 81 -11.06 4.06 4.93
C GLY A 81 -9.95 5.08 4.70
N LEU A 82 -8.69 4.66 4.85
CA LEU A 82 -7.56 5.48 4.45
C LEU A 82 -7.54 5.67 2.93
N PRO A 83 -7.11 6.83 2.42
CA PRO A 83 -7.08 7.14 1.00
C PRO A 83 -5.93 6.39 0.30
N ILE A 84 -6.15 5.14 0.00
CA ILE A 84 -5.24 4.26 -0.73
C ILE A 84 -5.90 3.92 -2.06
N PRO A 85 -5.18 4.04 -3.20
CA PRO A 85 -5.71 3.65 -4.51
C PRO A 85 -6.16 2.18 -4.52
N GLU A 86 -7.09 1.84 -5.41
CA GLU A 86 -7.52 0.45 -5.55
C GLU A 86 -6.34 -0.45 -5.93
N LEU A 87 -6.31 -1.62 -5.32
CA LEU A 87 -5.36 -2.68 -5.65
C LEU A 87 -6.05 -3.73 -6.52
N VAL A 88 -5.33 -4.22 -7.53
CA VAL A 88 -5.80 -5.32 -8.39
C VAL A 88 -4.70 -6.37 -8.56
N LEU A 89 -5.10 -7.61 -8.79
CA LEU A 89 -4.17 -8.67 -9.20
C LEU A 89 -4.14 -8.68 -10.73
N ALA A 90 -3.04 -8.19 -11.30
CA ALA A 90 -2.88 -8.07 -12.75
C ALA A 90 -2.11 -9.27 -13.31
N GLU A 91 -2.77 -10.02 -14.20
CA GLU A 91 -2.12 -11.10 -14.94
C GLU A 91 -1.33 -10.51 -16.09
N LEU A 92 -0.03 -10.82 -16.14
CA LEU A 92 0.91 -10.31 -17.14
C LEU A 92 1.33 -11.42 -18.11
N ASP A 93 0.97 -11.25 -19.39
CA ASP A 93 1.65 -11.94 -20.49
C ASP A 93 2.86 -11.09 -20.92
N PRO A 94 4.10 -11.58 -20.76
CA PRO A 94 5.30 -10.80 -21.13
C PRO A 94 5.34 -10.45 -22.61
N ALA A 95 4.51 -11.05 -23.44
CA ALA A 95 4.41 -10.70 -24.86
C ALA A 95 4.00 -9.23 -25.09
N ILE A 96 3.31 -8.58 -24.13
CA ILE A 96 2.96 -7.15 -24.26
C ILE A 96 4.17 -6.23 -24.27
N GLY A 97 5.31 -6.66 -23.74
CA GLY A 97 6.57 -5.92 -23.71
C GLY A 97 7.50 -6.16 -24.89
N ARG A 98 7.09 -6.89 -25.93
CA ARG A 98 7.98 -7.22 -27.08
C ARG A 98 8.49 -6.00 -27.84
N ALA A 99 7.77 -4.89 -27.79
CA ALA A 99 8.18 -3.63 -28.45
C ALA A 99 9.02 -2.72 -27.54
N GLU A 100 9.26 -3.11 -26.29
CA GLU A 100 10.06 -2.34 -25.35
C GLU A 100 11.52 -2.36 -25.80
N PRO A 101 12.16 -1.20 -26.03
CA PRO A 101 13.53 -1.15 -26.53
C PRO A 101 14.58 -1.43 -25.45
N ASP A 102 14.24 -1.28 -24.17
CA ASP A 102 15.13 -1.45 -23.02
C ASP A 102 15.18 -2.94 -22.63
N ALA A 103 16.37 -3.55 -22.78
CA ALA A 103 16.57 -4.98 -22.51
C ALA A 103 16.34 -5.31 -21.02
N GLU A 104 16.67 -4.40 -20.10
CA GLU A 104 16.44 -4.60 -18.66
C GLU A 104 14.95 -4.68 -18.36
N ILE A 105 14.14 -3.85 -19.00
CA ILE A 105 12.69 -3.87 -18.87
C ILE A 105 12.10 -5.13 -19.53
N GLN A 106 12.61 -5.56 -20.68
CA GLN A 106 12.20 -6.83 -21.28
C GLN A 106 12.46 -8.02 -20.35
N ASP A 107 13.66 -8.09 -19.75
CA ASP A 107 14.00 -9.15 -18.81
C ASP A 107 13.11 -9.11 -17.56
N LEU A 108 12.79 -7.92 -17.04
CA LEU A 108 11.86 -7.75 -15.93
C LEU A 108 10.47 -8.25 -16.27
N LEU A 109 9.93 -7.90 -17.45
CA LEU A 109 8.61 -8.37 -17.91
C LEU A 109 8.59 -9.90 -18.07
N LEU A 110 9.63 -10.50 -18.61
CA LEU A 110 9.78 -11.95 -18.73
C LEU A 110 9.82 -12.63 -17.35
N ALA A 111 10.59 -12.10 -16.41
CA ALA A 111 10.68 -12.61 -15.03
C ALA A 111 9.36 -12.45 -14.24
N SER A 112 8.50 -11.56 -14.72
CA SER A 112 7.23 -11.20 -14.06
C SER A 112 5.99 -11.83 -14.70
N ALA A 113 6.15 -12.80 -15.61
CA ALA A 113 5.03 -13.53 -16.20
C ALA A 113 4.08 -14.10 -15.13
N GLY A 114 2.77 -13.93 -15.31
CA GLY A 114 1.73 -14.33 -14.35
C GLY A 114 1.25 -13.19 -13.46
N THR A 115 0.79 -13.50 -12.25
CA THR A 115 0.14 -12.53 -11.36
C THR A 115 1.11 -11.52 -10.75
N ASN A 116 0.84 -10.25 -10.95
CA ASN A 116 1.54 -9.08 -10.38
C ASN A 116 0.54 -8.19 -9.63
N LEU A 117 1.04 -7.13 -8.96
CA LEU A 117 0.18 -6.16 -8.29
C LEU A 117 -0.01 -4.92 -9.18
N GLY A 118 -1.26 -4.59 -9.47
CA GLY A 118 -1.65 -3.30 -10.04
C GLY A 118 -2.16 -2.37 -8.95
N VAL A 119 -1.72 -1.12 -9.00
CA VAL A 119 -2.24 -0.03 -8.17
C VAL A 119 -2.91 0.98 -9.10
N ASP A 120 -4.16 1.35 -8.83
CA ASP A 120 -4.90 2.29 -9.67
C ASP A 120 -4.10 3.57 -9.90
N PHE A 121 -3.95 3.95 -11.16
CA PHE A 121 -3.16 5.11 -11.55
C PHE A 121 -3.94 6.39 -11.28
N LEU A 122 -3.33 7.34 -10.59
CA LEU A 122 -3.93 8.63 -10.26
C LEU A 122 -3.44 9.70 -11.25
N PRO A 123 -4.16 9.95 -12.37
CA PRO A 123 -3.66 10.84 -13.41
C PRO A 123 -3.59 12.30 -12.92
N GLY A 124 -2.42 12.92 -13.08
CA GLY A 124 -2.18 14.29 -12.64
C GLY A 124 -1.99 14.45 -11.13
N ALA A 125 -1.84 13.38 -10.38
CA ALA A 125 -1.43 13.46 -8.98
C ALA A 125 -0.05 14.10 -8.86
N LEU A 126 0.16 14.85 -7.78
CA LEU A 126 1.42 15.54 -7.49
C LEU A 126 2.05 14.93 -6.23
N PRO A 127 3.36 14.72 -6.19
CA PRO A 127 4.05 14.28 -4.98
C PRO A 127 3.78 15.23 -3.81
N PHE A 128 3.54 14.66 -2.62
CA PHE A 128 3.52 15.44 -1.39
C PHE A 128 4.93 15.95 -1.06
N SER A 129 5.01 17.22 -0.69
CA SER A 129 6.25 17.83 -0.22
C SER A 129 6.00 18.55 1.11
N PRO A 130 6.78 18.25 2.17
CA PRO A 130 6.69 18.98 3.43
C PRO A 130 6.98 20.48 3.29
N ALA A 131 7.75 20.85 2.27
CA ALA A 131 8.16 22.24 2.01
C ALA A 131 7.17 23.02 1.13
N ALA A 132 6.18 22.37 0.53
CA ALA A 132 5.30 23.01 -0.44
C ALA A 132 3.90 22.38 -0.42
N GLY A 133 2.88 23.22 -0.64
CA GLY A 133 1.49 22.79 -0.68
C GLY A 133 0.72 23.02 0.62
N PRO A 134 -0.57 22.67 0.66
CA PRO A 134 -1.38 22.80 1.86
C PRO A 134 -0.96 21.73 2.91
N PRO A 135 -1.08 22.06 4.22
CA PRO A 135 -0.87 21.05 5.25
C PRO A 135 -1.92 19.94 5.14
N PRO A 136 -1.56 18.69 5.46
CA PRO A 136 -2.52 17.59 5.58
C PRO A 136 -3.54 17.86 6.70
N ASP A 137 -4.71 17.23 6.58
CA ASP A 137 -5.68 17.20 7.68
C ASP A 137 -5.05 16.54 8.91
N PRO A 138 -5.10 17.16 10.12
CA PRO A 138 -4.43 16.64 11.30
C PRO A 138 -4.95 15.28 11.78
N ALA A 139 -6.25 15.00 11.62
CA ALA A 139 -6.82 13.72 11.99
C ALA A 139 -6.37 12.62 11.02
N LEU A 140 -6.35 12.92 9.71
CA LEU A 140 -5.81 12.00 8.71
C LEU A 140 -4.32 11.75 8.93
N ALA A 141 -3.54 12.78 9.27
CA ALA A 141 -2.11 12.61 9.58
C ALA A 141 -1.89 11.65 10.76
N ALA A 142 -2.69 11.80 11.83
CA ALA A 142 -2.65 10.88 12.98
C ALA A 142 -3.09 9.45 12.60
N ASP A 143 -4.13 9.31 11.79
CA ASP A 143 -4.60 8.01 11.31
C ASP A 143 -3.51 7.28 10.49
N VAL A 144 -2.80 8.01 9.61
CA VAL A 144 -1.72 7.44 8.80
C VAL A 144 -0.51 7.04 9.66
N ILE A 145 -0.11 7.87 10.65
CA ILE A 145 0.99 7.54 11.57
C ILE A 145 0.65 6.31 12.40
N TRP A 146 -0.57 6.27 12.96
CA TRP A 146 -1.06 5.12 13.70
C TRP A 146 -1.03 3.85 12.84
N PHE A 147 -1.52 3.95 11.60
CA PHE A 147 -1.54 2.85 10.65
C PHE A 147 -0.14 2.37 10.28
N ASP A 148 0.77 3.28 9.91
CA ASP A 148 2.15 2.92 9.55
C ASP A 148 2.92 2.32 10.75
N ALA A 149 2.62 2.77 11.98
CA ALA A 149 3.17 2.15 13.19
C ALA A 149 2.60 0.75 13.43
N LEU A 150 1.32 0.50 13.13
CA LEU A 150 0.69 -0.82 13.23
C LEU A 150 1.32 -1.80 12.25
N VAL A 151 1.44 -1.43 10.98
CA VAL A 151 2.01 -2.29 9.92
C VAL A 151 3.53 -2.24 9.84
N THR A 152 4.19 -1.47 10.71
CA THR A 152 5.65 -1.27 10.75
C THR A 152 6.24 -0.82 9.42
N ASN A 153 5.65 0.21 8.80
CA ASN A 153 6.15 0.82 7.58
C ASN A 153 7.34 1.74 7.89
N VAL A 154 8.53 1.37 7.45
CA VAL A 154 9.78 2.10 7.73
C VAL A 154 10.09 3.20 6.72
N ASP A 155 9.33 3.34 5.64
CA ASP A 155 9.76 4.11 4.46
C ASP A 155 8.97 5.41 4.22
N ARG A 156 7.96 5.74 5.05
CA ARG A 156 7.21 7.00 4.89
C ARG A 156 7.90 8.15 5.61
N THR A 157 9.03 8.59 5.04
CA THR A 157 9.94 9.59 5.61
C THR A 157 9.92 10.91 4.82
N PRO A 158 10.53 11.99 5.32
CA PRO A 158 10.66 13.24 4.55
C PRO A 158 11.43 13.08 3.22
N GLN A 159 12.33 12.10 3.12
CA GLN A 159 13.10 11.77 1.92
C GLN A 159 12.28 10.96 0.92
N ASN A 160 11.38 10.11 1.42
CA ASN A 160 10.48 9.28 0.63
C ASN A 160 9.06 9.29 1.21
N PRO A 161 8.28 10.36 0.95
CA PRO A 161 6.98 10.52 1.58
C PRO A 161 5.98 9.42 1.24
N ASN A 162 6.06 8.82 0.04
CA ASN A 162 5.09 7.85 -0.47
C ASN A 162 3.63 8.35 -0.33
N LEU A 163 3.43 9.62 -0.62
CA LEU A 163 2.17 10.36 -0.52
C LEU A 163 1.97 11.21 -1.78
N LEU A 164 0.73 11.25 -2.27
CA LEU A 164 0.34 12.05 -3.41
C LEU A 164 -0.81 12.99 -3.05
N TRP A 165 -0.81 14.20 -3.62
CA TRP A 165 -1.98 15.05 -3.69
C TRP A 165 -2.74 14.77 -4.99
N TRP A 166 -3.99 14.30 -4.85
CA TRP A 166 -4.89 14.11 -6.00
C TRP A 166 -6.30 14.56 -5.65
N HIS A 167 -6.92 15.36 -6.51
CA HIS A 167 -8.22 15.96 -6.26
C HIS A 167 -8.35 16.62 -4.87
N ARG A 168 -7.30 17.36 -4.44
CA ARG A 168 -7.21 18.04 -3.13
C ARG A 168 -7.26 17.10 -1.92
N ARG A 169 -7.05 15.82 -2.11
CA ARG A 169 -6.96 14.79 -1.07
C ARG A 169 -5.57 14.19 -1.06
N LEU A 170 -5.08 13.89 0.13
CA LEU A 170 -3.83 13.14 0.31
C LEU A 170 -4.09 11.66 0.07
N TRP A 171 -3.25 11.02 -0.71
CA TRP A 171 -3.32 9.60 -1.04
C TRP A 171 -2.04 8.91 -0.62
N LEU A 172 -2.18 7.71 -0.02
CA LEU A 172 -1.08 6.87 0.41
C LEU A 172 -0.75 5.88 -0.70
N ILE A 173 0.53 5.79 -1.03
CA ILE A 173 1.06 4.83 -1.99
C ILE A 173 2.28 4.11 -1.40
N ASP A 174 2.71 3.05 -2.04
CA ASP A 174 3.93 2.30 -1.73
C ASP A 174 4.03 1.82 -0.28
N HIS A 175 3.41 0.67 -0.01
CA HIS A 175 3.44 0.02 1.30
C HIS A 175 4.42 -1.16 1.35
N ALA A 176 5.31 -1.29 0.34
CA ALA A 176 6.24 -2.41 0.21
C ALA A 176 7.20 -2.58 1.40
N ALA A 177 7.51 -1.47 2.09
CA ALA A 177 8.37 -1.47 3.27
C ALA A 177 7.63 -1.73 4.59
N SER A 178 6.33 -2.08 4.52
CA SER A 178 5.55 -2.54 5.67
C SER A 178 5.91 -3.98 6.05
N LEU A 179 5.52 -4.41 7.25
CA LEU A 179 5.73 -5.77 7.75
C LEU A 179 7.21 -6.18 7.69
N TYR A 180 8.10 -5.24 8.01
CA TYR A 180 9.55 -5.39 7.86
C TYR A 180 10.11 -6.68 8.49
N TRP A 181 9.48 -7.18 9.55
CA TRP A 181 9.84 -8.41 10.25
C TRP A 181 9.84 -9.66 9.34
N HIS A 182 9.01 -9.70 8.31
CA HIS A 182 8.89 -10.88 7.45
C HIS A 182 10.13 -11.11 6.55
N HIS A 183 11.03 -10.12 6.46
CA HIS A 183 12.33 -10.30 5.81
C HIS A 183 13.36 -11.00 6.71
N ALA A 184 13.15 -11.00 8.04
CA ALA A 184 14.04 -11.66 8.98
C ALA A 184 13.82 -13.18 9.01
N SER A 185 14.89 -13.97 9.16
CA SER A 185 14.83 -15.40 9.36
C SER A 185 15.92 -15.80 10.38
N PRO A 186 15.58 -16.43 11.53
CA PRO A 186 14.21 -16.69 12.02
C PRO A 186 13.45 -15.41 12.34
N HIS A 187 12.10 -15.47 12.32
CA HIS A 187 11.29 -14.33 12.72
C HIS A 187 11.60 -13.94 14.17
N PRO A 188 11.77 -12.64 14.47
CA PRO A 188 12.05 -12.18 15.82
C PRO A 188 10.92 -12.57 16.79
N VAL A 189 11.29 -13.15 17.94
CA VAL A 189 10.33 -13.47 18.99
C VAL A 189 9.82 -12.16 19.63
N ASP A 190 8.51 -12.08 19.88
CA ASP A 190 7.82 -10.91 20.49
C ASP A 190 7.94 -9.59 19.70
N HIS A 191 8.34 -9.64 18.43
CA HIS A 191 8.44 -8.44 17.59
C HIS A 191 7.08 -7.72 17.43
N GLU A 192 6.00 -8.48 17.42
CA GLU A 192 4.63 -7.98 17.33
C GLU A 192 4.20 -7.10 18.51
N ARG A 193 4.80 -7.27 19.70
CA ARG A 193 4.50 -6.47 20.90
C ARG A 193 5.45 -5.30 21.09
N GLY A 194 6.43 -5.17 20.20
CA GLY A 194 7.47 -4.16 20.29
C GLY A 194 6.98 -2.76 19.98
N ARG A 195 7.74 -1.79 20.46
CA ARG A 195 7.70 -0.41 19.97
C ARG A 195 8.13 -0.40 18.52
N PHE A 196 7.74 0.68 17.82
CA PHE A 196 8.18 0.91 16.45
C PHE A 196 8.97 2.22 16.40
N GLU A 197 10.24 2.17 16.80
CA GLU A 197 11.08 3.37 16.94
C GLU A 197 11.28 4.14 15.63
N ALA A 198 11.21 3.49 14.47
CA ALA A 198 11.34 4.14 13.18
C ALA A 198 10.21 5.15 12.89
N ILE A 199 9.12 5.13 13.67
CA ILE A 199 8.02 6.08 13.54
C ILE A 199 8.48 7.53 13.80
N ARG A 200 9.58 7.73 14.52
CA ARG A 200 10.17 9.06 14.79
C ARG A 200 10.56 9.83 13.52
N ASP A 201 10.81 9.10 12.43
CA ASP A 201 11.20 9.68 11.15
C ASP A 201 10.01 9.87 10.20
N HIS A 202 8.78 9.65 10.68
CA HIS A 202 7.58 9.70 9.84
C HIS A 202 7.27 11.12 9.39
N VAL A 203 7.07 11.31 8.08
CA VAL A 203 6.91 12.63 7.43
C VAL A 203 5.71 13.44 7.93
N LEU A 204 4.65 12.79 8.43
CA LEU A 204 3.42 13.48 8.87
C LEU A 204 3.42 13.87 10.36
N LEU A 205 4.43 13.53 11.15
CA LEU A 205 4.48 13.87 12.59
C LEU A 205 4.19 15.36 12.89
N PRO A 206 4.75 16.34 12.12
CA PRO A 206 4.51 17.76 12.40
C PRO A 206 3.06 18.22 12.22
N TYR A 207 2.22 17.39 11.58
CA TYR A 207 0.84 17.75 11.22
C TYR A 207 -0.21 17.06 12.07
N ALA A 208 0.17 15.99 12.79
CA ALA A 208 -0.78 15.07 13.39
C ALA A 208 -1.49 15.61 14.63
N SER A 209 -2.79 15.34 14.75
CA SER A 209 -3.52 15.36 16.02
C SER A 209 -3.07 14.20 16.94
N PRO A 210 -3.55 14.12 18.21
CA PRO A 210 -3.14 13.04 19.11
C PRO A 210 -3.34 11.64 18.52
N ILE A 211 -2.31 10.79 18.60
CA ILE A 211 -2.33 9.43 18.04
C ILE A 211 -3.30 8.53 18.83
N ALA A 212 -3.49 8.82 20.12
CA ALA A 212 -4.48 8.13 20.94
C ALA A 212 -5.92 8.26 20.39
N ASP A 213 -6.24 9.40 19.76
CA ASP A 213 -7.56 9.59 19.12
C ASP A 213 -7.70 8.73 17.86
N ALA A 214 -6.62 8.57 17.09
CA ALA A 214 -6.59 7.64 15.96
C ALA A 214 -6.75 6.19 16.43
N ASP A 215 -6.07 5.80 17.50
CA ASP A 215 -6.18 4.46 18.10
C ASP A 215 -7.62 4.14 18.52
N ALA A 216 -8.28 5.08 19.19
CA ALA A 216 -9.67 4.92 19.63
C ALA A 216 -10.64 4.76 18.43
N ARG A 217 -10.36 5.38 17.29
CA ARG A 217 -11.20 5.28 16.08
C ARG A 217 -10.93 4.03 15.25
N LEU A 218 -9.64 3.67 15.08
CA LEU A 218 -9.21 2.69 14.08
C LEU A 218 -9.10 1.27 14.66
N ALA A 219 -8.55 1.11 15.86
CA ALA A 219 -8.33 -0.22 16.43
C ALA A 219 -9.62 -1.07 16.54
N PRO A 220 -10.79 -0.54 16.96
CA PRO A 220 -12.00 -1.34 17.02
C PRO A 220 -12.56 -1.78 15.66
N ARG A 221 -12.11 -1.17 14.56
CA ARG A 221 -12.55 -1.51 13.20
C ARG A 221 -11.79 -2.70 12.62
N ILE A 222 -10.65 -3.07 13.20
CA ILE A 222 -9.87 -4.23 12.77
C ILE A 222 -10.37 -5.45 13.51
N THR A 223 -11.38 -6.10 12.94
CA THR A 223 -11.93 -7.35 13.48
C THR A 223 -11.14 -8.57 12.97
N PRO A 224 -11.27 -9.75 13.59
CA PRO A 224 -10.70 -10.98 13.06
C PRO A 224 -11.08 -11.24 11.59
N GLU A 225 -12.34 -10.95 11.22
CA GLU A 225 -12.85 -11.15 9.87
C GLU A 225 -12.15 -10.23 8.86
N VAL A 226 -11.84 -8.99 9.24
CA VAL A 226 -11.07 -8.04 8.40
C VAL A 226 -9.66 -8.58 8.18
N LEU A 227 -8.99 -9.08 9.23
CA LEU A 227 -7.65 -9.64 9.12
C LEU A 227 -7.61 -10.87 8.23
N GLU A 228 -8.58 -11.78 8.37
CA GLU A 228 -8.70 -12.98 7.53
C GLU A 228 -8.96 -12.60 6.06
N GLN A 229 -9.80 -11.62 5.78
CA GLN A 229 -10.07 -11.15 4.43
C GLN A 229 -8.82 -10.52 3.80
N VAL A 230 -8.08 -9.72 4.55
CA VAL A 230 -6.81 -9.12 4.10
C VAL A 230 -5.77 -10.19 3.78
N ALA A 231 -5.61 -11.19 4.64
CA ALA A 231 -4.68 -12.29 4.40
C ALA A 231 -5.09 -13.14 3.18
N ALA A 232 -6.39 -13.39 3.00
CA ALA A 232 -6.93 -14.12 1.86
C ALA A 232 -6.77 -13.39 0.51
N ALA A 233 -6.54 -12.06 0.54
CA ALA A 233 -6.28 -11.28 -0.67
C ALA A 233 -4.89 -11.56 -1.28
N VAL A 234 -3.96 -12.10 -0.49
CA VAL A 234 -2.58 -12.38 -0.93
C VAL A 234 -2.57 -13.64 -1.82
N PRO A 235 -2.03 -13.58 -3.06
CA PRO A 235 -1.88 -14.74 -3.90
C PRO A 235 -0.97 -15.80 -3.26
N GLY A 236 -1.42 -17.06 -3.16
CA GLY A 236 -0.62 -18.15 -2.60
C GLY A 236 0.74 -18.35 -3.30
N THR A 237 0.82 -18.00 -4.60
CA THR A 237 2.07 -18.05 -5.37
C THR A 237 3.14 -17.06 -4.89
N TRP A 238 2.79 -16.04 -4.07
CA TRP A 238 3.74 -15.07 -3.53
C TRP A 238 4.27 -15.47 -2.15
N LEU A 239 3.58 -16.37 -1.46
CA LEU A 239 3.89 -16.74 -0.07
C LEU A 239 5.11 -17.67 0.07
N ASN A 240 5.58 -18.30 -1.04
CA ASN A 240 6.73 -19.21 -1.04
C ASN A 240 6.63 -20.36 0.00
N GLY A 241 5.41 -20.76 0.35
CA GLY A 241 5.15 -21.77 1.38
C GLY A 241 4.92 -21.20 2.79
N ASP A 242 5.02 -19.89 2.99
CA ASP A 242 4.62 -19.26 4.24
C ASP A 242 3.09 -19.33 4.40
N ASP A 243 2.63 -19.48 5.65
CA ASP A 243 1.20 -19.47 5.96
C ASP A 243 0.70 -18.02 6.03
N PRO A 244 -0.36 -17.63 5.29
CA PRO A 244 -0.94 -16.29 5.40
C PRO A 244 -1.43 -15.96 6.83
N GLN A 245 -1.71 -16.97 7.66
CA GLN A 245 -2.06 -16.80 9.06
C GLN A 245 -0.96 -16.13 9.90
N LEU A 246 0.28 -16.14 9.45
CA LEU A 246 1.37 -15.39 10.09
C LEU A 246 1.07 -13.89 10.14
N TYR A 247 0.48 -13.33 9.07
CA TYR A 247 0.13 -11.90 9.00
C TYR A 247 -1.08 -11.57 9.88
N VAL A 248 -2.07 -12.45 9.90
CA VAL A 248 -3.25 -12.34 10.79
C VAL A 248 -2.80 -12.32 12.25
N GLU A 249 -2.00 -13.30 12.64
CA GLU A 249 -1.53 -13.44 14.02
C GLU A 249 -0.64 -12.27 14.45
N TYR A 250 0.27 -11.83 13.56
CA TYR A 250 1.11 -10.66 13.82
C TYR A 250 0.28 -9.41 14.09
N LEU A 251 -0.66 -9.07 13.19
CA LEU A 251 -1.49 -7.88 13.34
C LEU A 251 -2.42 -7.99 14.55
N ARG A 252 -2.99 -9.16 14.79
CA ARG A 252 -3.82 -9.43 15.97
C ARG A 252 -3.07 -9.15 17.27
N ARG A 253 -1.83 -9.66 17.39
CA ARG A 253 -0.99 -9.45 18.59
C ARG A 253 -0.57 -8.00 18.77
N ARG A 254 -0.30 -7.29 17.67
CA ARG A 254 -0.01 -5.85 17.74
C ARG A 254 -1.19 -5.04 18.28
N LEU A 255 -2.40 -5.47 18.01
CA LEU A 255 -3.62 -4.81 18.48
C LEU A 255 -4.00 -5.16 19.94
N GLU A 256 -3.37 -6.17 20.55
CA GLU A 256 -3.56 -6.50 21.96
C GLU A 256 -2.96 -5.41 22.87
N PRO A 257 -3.68 -4.97 23.92
CA PRO A 257 -3.11 -4.05 24.91
C PRO A 257 -1.97 -4.68 25.73
N PRO A 258 -0.98 -3.86 26.14
CA PRO A 258 -0.77 -2.47 25.77
C PRO A 258 -0.20 -2.36 24.35
N ARG A 259 -0.75 -1.44 23.56
CA ARG A 259 -0.25 -1.17 22.19
C ARG A 259 0.96 -0.24 22.24
N ALA A 260 2.13 -0.81 22.51
CA ALA A 260 3.37 -0.06 22.71
C ALA A 260 3.74 0.85 21.52
N PHE A 261 3.31 0.51 20.30
CA PHE A 261 3.53 1.33 19.10
C PHE A 261 2.74 2.65 19.14
N VAL A 262 1.58 2.69 19.81
CA VAL A 262 0.79 3.93 19.97
C VAL A 262 1.51 4.90 20.92
N GLU A 263 2.04 4.39 22.05
CA GLU A 263 2.82 5.19 22.98
C GLU A 263 4.08 5.76 22.32
N GLU A 264 4.77 4.94 21.49
CA GLU A 264 5.95 5.38 20.75
C GLU A 264 5.63 6.46 19.73
N ALA A 265 4.54 6.28 18.96
CA ALA A 265 4.10 7.27 17.97
C ALA A 265 3.65 8.59 18.63
N GLU A 266 2.96 8.53 19.78
CA GLU A 266 2.59 9.72 20.55
C GLU A 266 3.84 10.44 21.09
N HIS A 267 4.83 9.70 21.59
CA HIS A 267 6.10 10.27 22.05
C HIS A 267 6.88 10.92 20.90
N ALA A 268 6.88 10.30 19.73
CA ALA A 268 7.55 10.86 18.54
C ALA A 268 6.88 12.14 18.02
N ARG A 269 5.57 12.28 18.24
CA ARG A 269 4.82 13.49 17.86
C ARG A 269 5.17 14.70 18.74
N GLY A 270 5.53 14.51 20.02
CA GLY A 270 5.93 15.54 20.98
C GLY A 270 4.81 15.94 21.90
#